data_8d5b62d50aa2c581392829d4dad849b6
#
_entry.id   8d5b62d50aa2c581392829d4dad849b6
#
_cell.length_a   1.000
_cell.length_b   1.000
_cell.length_c   1.000
_cell.angle_alpha   90.00
_cell.angle_beta   90.00
_cell.angle_gamma   90.00
#
_symmetry.space_group_name_H-M   'P 1'
#
loop_
_entity.id
_entity.type
_entity.pdbx_description
1 polymer ?
#
loop_
_entity_poly.entity_id
_entity_poly.type
_entity_poly.pdbx_seq_one_letter_code
_entity_poly.pdbx_strand_id
1 'polypeptide(L)'
;RGTYRAPMGAMFGIASILGPIIGGWLTDSVSWRWTFWINLPLGVLAFIAIFLVLRLPSSRLTSPIDWWGLGLMNAGAFAIVLMATWGGNQYEWTSPVIIGLGVVGLVCWGLFGFVETRATDPILPWTILTSRTFIVSTLVGMLAMGGMIGVLSYLPTYLQMVYGYSATTSGLLLVPITIGMLVSSILSGVLVSRTDRYKIYPVAGPLVAAGAAFWLSRLSTTSPVWQISAATFLMGAGIGLFFQLLVTVVQNALPAKHLGTATSGNNFFREVGVSLGASLIGAAFSSGLTSNLTDRIGALARSADPAVLGELAQFKDADTSSLTPTLVNQLPDALHDAVAGSYADALLPIFGWMIPLFVATSVVALFLPEVPLSQKTAMEQVAEAEAEAELSGPTSPQEPDSAPQQQAERESTEPAMAADAE
;
A
#
# COMPACT_ATOMS: atom_id res chain seq x y z
N ARG A 1 5.69 -3.72 -27.39
CA ARG A 1 5.13 -3.14 -26.10
C ARG A 1 5.84 -3.68 -24.87
N GLY A 2 6.29 -4.94 -24.81
CA GLY A 2 7.15 -5.46 -23.74
C GLY A 2 8.48 -4.70 -23.57
N THR A 3 9.01 -4.15 -24.65
CA THR A 3 10.27 -3.38 -24.70
C THR A 3 10.24 -2.12 -23.81
N TYR A 4 9.09 -1.49 -23.59
CA TYR A 4 8.97 -0.30 -22.73
C TYR A 4 8.64 -0.61 -21.27
N ARG A 5 8.08 -1.79 -20.95
CA ARG A 5 7.79 -2.19 -19.57
C ARG A 5 9.03 -2.64 -18.81
N ALA A 6 9.98 -3.28 -19.50
CA ALA A 6 11.24 -3.73 -18.90
C ALA A 6 12.09 -2.56 -18.34
N PRO A 7 12.32 -1.44 -19.07
CA PRO A 7 12.99 -0.28 -18.52
C PRO A 7 12.28 0.34 -17.31
N MET A 8 10.94 0.42 -17.31
CA MET A 8 10.17 0.95 -16.15
C MET A 8 10.37 0.11 -14.90
N GLY A 9 10.31 -1.22 -15.03
CA GLY A 9 10.58 -2.13 -13.91
C GLY A 9 12.03 -2.02 -13.40
N ALA A 10 12.99 -1.87 -14.30
CA ALA A 10 14.39 -1.68 -13.94
C ALA A 10 14.62 -0.34 -13.21
N MET A 11 13.99 0.75 -13.68
CA MET A 11 14.07 2.06 -13.02
C MET A 11 13.48 2.03 -11.61
N PHE A 12 12.31 1.38 -11.44
CA PHE A 12 11.72 1.20 -10.13
C PHE A 12 12.65 0.41 -9.19
N GLY A 13 13.24 -0.68 -9.69
CA GLY A 13 14.21 -1.47 -8.93
C GLY A 13 15.44 -0.68 -8.52
N ILE A 14 16.03 0.07 -9.45
CA ILE A 14 17.19 0.93 -9.18
C ILE A 14 16.83 2.01 -8.15
N ALA A 15 15.71 2.71 -8.32
CA ALA A 15 15.27 3.74 -7.39
C ALA A 15 15.01 3.18 -5.97
N SER A 16 14.42 1.99 -5.87
CA SER A 16 14.16 1.32 -4.60
C SER A 16 15.42 0.90 -3.85
N ILE A 17 16.50 0.57 -4.60
CA ILE A 17 17.81 0.26 -4.00
C ILE A 17 18.55 1.54 -3.63
N LEU A 18 18.54 2.54 -4.52
CA LEU A 18 19.25 3.80 -4.28
C LEU A 18 18.62 4.63 -3.14
N GLY A 19 17.32 4.53 -2.94
CA GLY A 19 16.60 5.29 -1.91
C GLY A 19 17.21 5.15 -0.51
N PRO A 20 17.28 3.97 0.09
CA PRO A 20 17.88 3.75 1.40
C PRO A 20 19.38 4.11 1.45
N ILE A 21 20.12 3.85 0.39
CA ILE A 21 21.57 4.15 0.31
C ILE A 21 21.81 5.67 0.32
N ILE A 22 21.12 6.40 -0.58
CA ILE A 22 21.28 7.85 -0.68
C ILE A 22 20.72 8.52 0.58
N GLY A 23 19.57 8.06 1.09
CA GLY A 23 18.97 8.56 2.32
C GLY A 23 19.91 8.39 3.53
N GLY A 24 20.51 7.20 3.68
CA GLY A 24 21.48 6.93 4.72
C GLY A 24 22.74 7.79 4.58
N TRP A 25 23.31 7.87 3.37
CA TRP A 25 24.50 8.70 3.09
C TRP A 25 24.25 10.19 3.36
N LEU A 26 23.11 10.73 2.93
CA LEU A 26 22.74 12.12 3.21
C LEU A 26 22.60 12.38 4.71
N THR A 27 22.03 11.44 5.45
CA THR A 27 21.86 11.53 6.89
C THR A 27 23.19 11.53 7.63
N ASP A 28 24.12 10.66 7.24
CA ASP A 28 25.46 10.55 7.87
C ASP A 28 26.39 11.69 7.46
N SER A 29 26.39 12.10 6.17
CA SER A 29 27.43 12.99 5.61
C SER A 29 27.05 14.47 5.64
N VAL A 30 25.74 14.80 5.58
CA VAL A 30 25.28 16.18 5.45
C VAL A 30 24.26 16.51 6.56
N SER A 31 23.04 16.07 6.41
CA SER A 31 21.95 16.21 7.40
C SER A 31 20.73 15.42 6.90
N TRP A 32 19.97 14.85 7.83
CA TRP A 32 18.70 14.20 7.53
C TRP A 32 17.70 15.11 6.77
N ARG A 33 17.81 16.44 6.94
CA ARG A 33 16.95 17.42 6.22
C ARG A 33 17.15 17.34 4.71
N TRP A 34 18.32 16.96 4.23
CA TRP A 34 18.61 16.84 2.80
C TRP A 34 17.85 15.67 2.13
N THR A 35 17.39 14.69 2.88
CA THR A 35 16.52 13.62 2.35
C THR A 35 15.19 14.18 1.83
N PHE A 36 14.73 15.30 2.35
CA PHE A 36 13.55 16.04 1.85
C PHE A 36 13.94 17.03 0.74
N TRP A 37 15.02 17.80 0.94
CA TRP A 37 15.44 18.83 -0.02
C TRP A 37 15.84 18.27 -1.39
N ILE A 38 16.39 17.06 -1.47
CA ILE A 38 16.76 16.41 -2.72
C ILE A 38 15.56 16.19 -3.66
N ASN A 39 14.35 16.07 -3.10
CA ASN A 39 13.14 15.88 -3.89
C ASN A 39 12.74 17.14 -4.67
N LEU A 40 13.15 18.34 -4.24
CA LEU A 40 12.83 19.58 -4.95
C LEU A 40 13.49 19.65 -6.33
N PRO A 41 14.83 19.54 -6.46
CA PRO A 41 15.45 19.56 -7.78
C PRO A 41 15.00 18.38 -8.65
N LEU A 42 14.84 17.19 -8.10
CA LEU A 42 14.34 16.03 -8.83
C LEU A 42 12.90 16.23 -9.33
N GLY A 43 12.04 16.79 -8.48
CA GLY A 43 10.65 17.11 -8.84
C GLY A 43 10.57 18.18 -9.94
N VAL A 44 11.38 19.23 -9.84
CA VAL A 44 11.46 20.28 -10.88
C VAL A 44 11.94 19.68 -12.20
N LEU A 45 13.00 18.87 -12.19
CA LEU A 45 13.50 18.19 -13.39
C LEU A 45 12.45 17.28 -14.02
N ALA A 46 11.75 16.48 -13.20
CA ALA A 46 10.68 15.62 -13.67
C ALA A 46 9.51 16.44 -14.27
N PHE A 47 9.13 17.54 -13.61
CA PHE A 47 8.09 18.44 -14.11
C PHE A 47 8.46 19.04 -15.47
N ILE A 48 9.69 19.57 -15.61
CA ILE A 48 10.18 20.14 -16.88
C ILE A 48 10.20 19.05 -17.97
N ALA A 49 10.71 17.86 -17.65
CA ALA A 49 10.75 16.75 -18.60
C ALA A 49 9.36 16.35 -19.09
N ILE A 50 8.40 16.22 -18.18
CA ILE A 50 6.99 15.91 -18.51
C ILE A 50 6.39 17.02 -19.35
N PHE A 51 6.57 18.28 -18.96
CA PHE A 51 6.02 19.45 -19.67
C PHE A 51 6.53 19.57 -21.12
N LEU A 52 7.82 19.25 -21.34
CA LEU A 52 8.41 19.35 -22.67
C LEU A 52 8.12 18.15 -23.58
N VAL A 53 8.04 16.95 -23.00
CA VAL A 53 7.98 15.69 -23.77
C VAL A 53 6.55 15.15 -23.88
N LEU A 54 5.72 15.33 -22.84
CA LEU A 54 4.38 14.71 -22.79
C LEU A 54 3.37 15.53 -23.58
N ARG A 55 3.02 15.04 -24.76
CA ARG A 55 1.95 15.57 -25.61
C ARG A 55 0.80 14.58 -25.65
N LEU A 56 -0.10 14.66 -24.68
CA LEU A 56 -1.31 13.83 -24.68
C LEU A 56 -2.44 14.54 -25.41
N PRO A 57 -3.27 13.81 -26.20
CA PRO A 57 -4.50 14.36 -26.70
C PRO A 57 -5.40 14.76 -25.51
N SER A 58 -5.80 16.03 -25.50
CA SER A 58 -6.66 16.57 -24.44
C SER A 58 -8.09 16.10 -24.68
N SER A 59 -8.51 15.03 -24.03
CA SER A 59 -9.94 14.74 -23.87
C SER A 59 -10.42 15.48 -22.62
N ARG A 60 -11.31 16.46 -22.79
CA ARG A 60 -11.97 17.10 -21.66
C ARG A 60 -12.96 16.11 -21.07
N LEU A 61 -12.64 15.59 -19.90
CA LEU A 61 -13.62 14.90 -19.08
C LEU A 61 -14.68 15.93 -18.67
N THR A 62 -15.91 15.72 -19.08
CA THR A 62 -17.06 16.58 -18.76
C THR A 62 -17.75 16.18 -17.46
N SER A 63 -17.33 15.08 -16.87
CA SER A 63 -17.89 14.57 -15.62
C SER A 63 -17.47 15.41 -14.41
N PRO A 64 -18.42 15.82 -13.55
CA PRO A 64 -18.09 16.55 -12.33
C PRO A 64 -17.34 15.63 -11.35
N ILE A 65 -16.31 16.19 -10.69
CA ILE A 65 -15.57 15.48 -9.64
C ILE A 65 -16.47 15.30 -8.42
N ASP A 66 -16.53 14.08 -7.87
CA ASP A 66 -17.21 13.80 -6.61
C ASP A 66 -16.40 14.31 -5.40
N TRP A 67 -16.53 15.61 -5.09
CA TRP A 67 -15.86 16.23 -3.96
C TRP A 67 -16.32 15.69 -2.60
N TRP A 68 -17.60 15.26 -2.51
CA TRP A 68 -18.14 14.69 -1.27
C TRP A 68 -17.58 13.32 -1.00
N GLY A 69 -17.57 12.44 -2.01
CA GLY A 69 -16.95 11.12 -1.90
C GLY A 69 -15.46 11.24 -1.55
N LEU A 70 -14.73 12.14 -2.23
CA LEU A 70 -13.31 12.38 -1.96
C LEU A 70 -13.07 12.87 -0.53
N GLY A 71 -13.87 13.83 -0.05
CA GLY A 71 -13.77 14.37 1.29
C GLY A 71 -14.05 13.33 2.37
N LEU A 72 -15.12 12.55 2.22
CA LEU A 72 -15.55 11.53 3.18
C LEU A 72 -14.56 10.36 3.23
N MET A 73 -14.07 9.90 2.08
CA MET A 73 -13.09 8.81 2.01
C MET A 73 -11.79 9.20 2.73
N ASN A 74 -11.27 10.41 2.47
CA ASN A 74 -10.06 10.89 3.14
C ASN A 74 -10.28 11.17 4.62
N ALA A 75 -11.39 11.80 5.00
CA ALA A 75 -11.70 12.06 6.41
C ALA A 75 -11.87 10.76 7.20
N GLY A 76 -12.51 9.75 6.62
CA GLY A 76 -12.65 8.42 7.23
C GLY A 76 -11.31 7.72 7.41
N ALA A 77 -10.45 7.73 6.40
CA ALA A 77 -9.11 7.16 6.49
C ALA A 77 -8.25 7.89 7.52
N PHE A 78 -8.27 9.23 7.50
CA PHE A 78 -7.54 10.07 8.45
C PHE A 78 -7.96 9.82 9.91
N ALA A 79 -9.27 9.74 10.17
CA ALA A 79 -9.79 9.46 11.50
C ALA A 79 -9.34 8.08 12.02
N ILE A 80 -9.38 7.04 11.18
CA ILE A 80 -8.94 5.69 11.56
C ILE A 80 -7.42 5.64 11.79
N VAL A 81 -6.62 6.31 10.95
CA VAL A 81 -5.17 6.38 11.13
C VAL A 81 -4.81 7.15 12.40
N LEU A 82 -5.47 8.29 12.68
CA LEU A 82 -5.27 9.01 13.94
C LEU A 82 -5.67 8.19 15.16
N MET A 83 -6.79 7.48 15.10
CA MET A 83 -7.21 6.56 16.16
C MET A 83 -6.13 5.52 16.44
N ALA A 84 -5.55 4.92 15.40
CA ALA A 84 -4.47 3.94 15.54
C ALA A 84 -3.16 4.55 16.06
N THR A 85 -2.85 5.81 15.68
CA THR A 85 -1.61 6.49 16.09
C THR A 85 -1.66 6.99 17.54
N TRP A 86 -2.81 7.52 17.97
CA TRP A 86 -2.97 8.10 19.30
C TRP A 86 -3.44 7.11 20.34
N GLY A 87 -4.14 6.04 19.91
CA GLY A 87 -4.66 5.01 20.80
C GLY A 87 -3.55 4.22 21.48
N GLY A 88 -3.61 4.13 22.82
CA GLY A 88 -2.61 3.46 23.64
C GLY A 88 -1.27 4.20 23.78
N ASN A 89 -1.12 5.35 23.12
CA ASN A 89 0.12 6.17 23.16
C ASN A 89 -0.14 7.55 23.80
N GLN A 90 -0.93 8.41 23.17
CA GLN A 90 -1.30 9.74 23.70
C GLN A 90 -2.59 9.68 24.53
N TYR A 91 -3.50 8.79 24.16
CA TYR A 91 -4.80 8.62 24.81
C TYR A 91 -5.06 7.14 25.06
N GLU A 92 -5.68 6.81 26.18
CA GLU A 92 -6.17 5.46 26.45
C GLU A 92 -7.18 5.03 25.38
N TRP A 93 -7.22 3.76 25.03
CA TRP A 93 -8.16 3.21 24.04
C TRP A 93 -9.63 3.46 24.38
N THR A 94 -9.93 3.64 25.67
CA THR A 94 -11.26 3.95 26.20
C THR A 94 -11.58 5.44 26.27
N SER A 95 -10.64 6.30 25.88
CA SER A 95 -10.82 7.76 25.95
C SER A 95 -11.90 8.25 24.96
N PRO A 96 -12.65 9.30 25.30
CA PRO A 96 -13.66 9.89 24.41
C PRO A 96 -13.08 10.33 23.06
N VAL A 97 -11.81 10.72 23.02
CA VAL A 97 -11.10 11.14 21.79
C VAL A 97 -10.95 9.96 20.83
N ILE A 98 -10.47 8.82 21.33
CA ILE A 98 -10.26 7.61 20.51
C ILE A 98 -11.59 7.02 20.04
N ILE A 99 -12.57 6.94 20.95
CA ILE A 99 -13.92 6.48 20.58
C ILE A 99 -14.54 7.45 19.56
N GLY A 100 -14.38 8.77 19.74
CA GLY A 100 -14.87 9.79 18.83
C GLY A 100 -14.24 9.66 17.43
N LEU A 101 -12.93 9.45 17.34
CA LEU A 101 -12.24 9.20 16.05
C LEU A 101 -12.76 7.92 15.38
N GLY A 102 -12.96 6.84 16.14
CA GLY A 102 -13.54 5.60 15.62
C GLY A 102 -14.96 5.80 15.06
N VAL A 103 -15.81 6.51 15.80
CA VAL A 103 -17.18 6.85 15.35
C VAL A 103 -17.13 7.73 14.10
N VAL A 104 -16.32 8.79 14.09
CA VAL A 104 -16.15 9.67 12.91
C VAL A 104 -15.67 8.87 11.71
N GLY A 105 -14.68 7.98 11.88
CA GLY A 105 -14.20 7.12 10.83
C GLY A 105 -15.30 6.24 10.24
N LEU A 106 -16.05 5.54 11.09
CA LEU A 106 -17.17 4.68 10.67
C LEU A 106 -18.28 5.46 9.98
N VAL A 107 -18.66 6.62 10.53
CA VAL A 107 -19.68 7.50 9.94
C VAL A 107 -19.24 8.01 8.57
N CYS A 108 -17.99 8.48 8.44
CA CYS A 108 -17.46 8.94 7.16
C CYS A 108 -17.45 7.82 6.11
N TRP A 109 -17.04 6.59 6.47
CA TRP A 109 -17.07 5.45 5.55
C TRP A 109 -18.50 5.01 5.19
N GLY A 110 -19.43 5.06 6.15
CA GLY A 110 -20.84 4.81 5.88
C GLY A 110 -21.47 5.83 4.93
N LEU A 111 -21.21 7.12 5.19
CA LEU A 111 -21.65 8.21 4.32
C LEU A 111 -20.97 8.16 2.94
N PHE A 112 -19.68 7.80 2.87
CA PHE A 112 -18.99 7.58 1.61
C PHE A 112 -19.72 6.51 0.78
N GLY A 113 -20.00 5.34 1.35
CA GLY A 113 -20.77 4.31 0.65
C GLY A 113 -22.13 4.79 0.18
N PHE A 114 -22.83 5.61 0.97
CA PHE A 114 -24.11 6.19 0.58
C PHE A 114 -23.98 7.21 -0.56
N VAL A 115 -22.98 8.10 -0.53
CA VAL A 115 -22.71 9.08 -1.58
C VAL A 115 -22.35 8.38 -2.89
N GLU A 116 -21.48 7.35 -2.84
CA GLU A 116 -21.08 6.56 -4.00
C GLU A 116 -22.25 5.90 -4.74
N THR A 117 -23.33 5.53 -4.02
CA THR A 117 -24.54 4.99 -4.66
C THR A 117 -25.37 6.04 -5.39
N ARG A 118 -25.12 7.34 -5.15
CA ARG A 118 -25.90 8.45 -5.70
C ARG A 118 -25.09 9.40 -6.61
N ALA A 119 -23.78 9.31 -6.58
CA ALA A 119 -22.90 10.13 -7.40
C ALA A 119 -23.09 9.80 -8.89
N THR A 120 -23.07 10.84 -9.72
CA THR A 120 -23.17 10.69 -11.18
C THR A 120 -21.91 10.04 -11.76
N ASP A 121 -20.74 10.36 -11.20
CA ASP A 121 -19.46 9.75 -11.54
C ASP A 121 -18.73 9.40 -10.23
N PRO A 122 -19.05 8.22 -9.65
CA PRO A 122 -18.51 7.82 -8.35
C PRO A 122 -17.00 7.54 -8.41
N ILE A 123 -16.27 7.89 -7.35
CA ILE A 123 -14.83 7.62 -7.22
C ILE A 123 -14.54 6.13 -7.21
N LEU A 124 -15.38 5.37 -6.50
CA LEU A 124 -15.31 3.90 -6.44
C LEU A 124 -16.70 3.32 -6.72
N PRO A 125 -17.06 3.09 -8.00
CA PRO A 125 -18.34 2.52 -8.37
C PRO A 125 -18.71 1.30 -7.53
N TRP A 126 -19.99 1.18 -7.16
CA TRP A 126 -20.48 0.08 -6.34
C TRP A 126 -20.14 -1.29 -6.90
N THR A 127 -20.07 -1.40 -8.24
CA THR A 127 -19.64 -2.61 -8.94
C THR A 127 -18.21 -3.03 -8.61
N ILE A 128 -17.32 -2.07 -8.34
CA ILE A 128 -15.94 -2.33 -7.89
C ILE A 128 -15.95 -2.72 -6.41
N LEU A 129 -16.62 -1.92 -5.56
CA LEU A 129 -16.69 -2.16 -4.12
C LEU A 129 -17.32 -3.50 -3.74
N THR A 130 -18.22 -4.04 -4.57
CA THR A 130 -18.86 -5.36 -4.36
C THR A 130 -18.11 -6.49 -5.09
N SER A 131 -17.13 -6.19 -5.91
CA SER A 131 -16.32 -7.20 -6.60
C SER A 131 -15.49 -8.01 -5.59
N ARG A 132 -15.74 -9.31 -5.52
CA ARG A 132 -14.99 -10.22 -4.64
C ARG A 132 -13.49 -10.17 -4.91
N THR A 133 -13.11 -10.07 -6.19
CA THR A 133 -11.70 -9.96 -6.60
C THR A 133 -11.07 -8.67 -6.06
N PHE A 134 -11.78 -7.53 -6.17
CA PHE A 134 -11.29 -6.26 -5.67
C PHE A 134 -11.15 -6.28 -4.14
N ILE A 135 -12.19 -6.72 -3.41
CA ILE A 135 -12.18 -6.75 -1.94
C ILE A 135 -11.04 -7.63 -1.44
N VAL A 136 -10.94 -8.87 -1.94
CA VAL A 136 -9.91 -9.82 -1.46
C VAL A 136 -8.51 -9.33 -1.81
N SER A 137 -8.27 -8.86 -3.05
CA SER A 137 -6.97 -8.34 -3.46
C SER A 137 -6.55 -7.11 -2.63
N THR A 138 -7.51 -6.23 -2.34
CA THR A 138 -7.29 -5.03 -1.54
C THR A 138 -6.95 -5.39 -0.09
N LEU A 139 -7.70 -6.31 0.52
CA LEU A 139 -7.42 -6.78 1.88
C LEU A 139 -6.06 -7.47 1.99
N VAL A 140 -5.72 -8.33 1.03
CA VAL A 140 -4.39 -8.97 0.97
C VAL A 140 -3.28 -7.93 0.87
N GLY A 141 -3.43 -6.95 -0.03
CA GLY A 141 -2.47 -5.85 -0.19
C GLY A 141 -2.34 -4.99 1.07
N MET A 142 -3.46 -4.62 1.69
CA MET A 142 -3.52 -3.81 2.91
C MET A 142 -2.83 -4.49 4.09
N LEU A 143 -3.16 -5.74 4.37
CA LEU A 143 -2.59 -6.50 5.48
C LEU A 143 -1.10 -6.78 5.27
N ALA A 144 -0.70 -7.20 4.06
CA ALA A 144 0.69 -7.52 3.75
C ALA A 144 1.60 -6.28 3.86
N MET A 145 1.16 -5.14 3.31
CA MET A 145 1.96 -3.91 3.36
C MET A 145 1.98 -3.29 4.74
N GLY A 146 0.88 -3.42 5.50
CA GLY A 146 0.84 -3.03 6.92
C GLY A 146 1.85 -3.82 7.77
N GLY A 147 2.05 -5.11 7.49
CA GLY A 147 3.11 -5.91 8.12
C GLY A 147 4.52 -5.50 7.65
N MET A 148 4.72 -5.34 6.34
CA MET A 148 6.03 -5.02 5.77
C MET A 148 6.60 -3.70 6.28
N ILE A 149 5.76 -2.67 6.48
CA ILE A 149 6.22 -1.35 6.92
C ILE A 149 6.92 -1.39 8.27
N GLY A 150 6.53 -2.32 9.15
CA GLY A 150 7.19 -2.48 10.44
C GLY A 150 8.66 -2.90 10.30
N VAL A 151 8.97 -3.79 9.37
CA VAL A 151 10.37 -4.17 9.10
C VAL A 151 11.12 -2.99 8.48
N LEU A 152 10.55 -2.34 7.47
CA LEU A 152 11.19 -1.23 6.77
C LEU A 152 11.49 -0.04 7.69
N SER A 153 10.59 0.28 8.62
CA SER A 153 10.74 1.45 9.50
C SER A 153 11.62 1.20 10.71
N TYR A 154 11.54 0.00 11.30
CA TYR A 154 12.17 -0.23 12.60
C TYR A 154 13.45 -1.06 12.52
N LEU A 155 13.67 -1.84 11.45
CA LEU A 155 14.93 -2.58 11.29
C LEU A 155 16.16 -1.67 11.20
N PRO A 156 16.14 -0.53 10.48
CA PRO A 156 17.28 0.40 10.51
C PRO A 156 17.57 0.93 11.90
N THR A 157 16.55 1.26 12.69
CA THR A 157 16.72 1.72 14.07
C THR A 157 17.35 0.62 14.92
N TYR A 158 16.89 -0.61 14.79
CA TYR A 158 17.50 -1.78 15.45
C TYR A 158 18.99 -1.93 15.11
N LEU A 159 19.34 -1.83 13.82
CA LEU A 159 20.71 -1.95 13.36
C LEU A 159 21.61 -0.82 13.90
N GLN A 160 21.09 0.38 14.01
CA GLN A 160 21.83 1.54 14.52
C GLN A 160 21.99 1.49 16.04
N MET A 161 20.94 1.08 16.77
CA MET A 161 20.94 1.09 18.24
C MET A 161 21.59 -0.14 18.85
N VAL A 162 21.51 -1.31 18.18
CA VAL A 162 22.01 -2.58 18.71
C VAL A 162 23.39 -2.92 18.18
N TYR A 163 23.64 -2.66 16.88
CA TYR A 163 24.93 -2.99 16.27
C TYR A 163 25.86 -1.79 16.10
N GLY A 164 25.39 -0.58 16.43
CA GLY A 164 26.17 0.66 16.27
C GLY A 164 26.46 1.03 14.81
N TYR A 165 25.66 0.50 13.86
CA TYR A 165 25.89 0.80 12.43
C TYR A 165 25.45 2.22 12.09
N SER A 166 26.14 2.81 11.10
CA SER A 166 25.73 4.10 10.54
C SER A 166 24.40 3.99 9.80
N ALA A 167 23.74 5.13 9.56
CA ALA A 167 22.49 5.17 8.78
C ALA A 167 22.72 4.63 7.35
N THR A 168 23.87 4.89 6.74
CA THR A 168 24.27 4.35 5.43
C THR A 168 24.35 2.83 5.44
N THR A 169 25.04 2.25 6.42
CA THR A 169 25.20 0.79 6.55
C THR A 169 23.85 0.13 6.81
N SER A 170 23.03 0.72 7.69
CA SER A 170 21.68 0.24 7.96
C SER A 170 20.77 0.28 6.73
N GLY A 171 20.90 1.33 5.91
CA GLY A 171 20.21 1.43 4.62
C GLY A 171 20.67 0.36 3.61
N LEU A 172 21.97 0.07 3.54
CA LEU A 172 22.52 -1.00 2.71
C LEU A 172 21.98 -2.39 3.12
N LEU A 173 21.77 -2.62 4.41
CA LEU A 173 21.22 -3.86 4.94
C LEU A 173 19.72 -4.03 4.67
N LEU A 174 19.03 -3.01 4.14
CA LEU A 174 17.67 -3.14 3.60
C LEU A 174 17.65 -3.54 2.11
N VAL A 175 18.76 -3.42 1.38
CA VAL A 175 18.82 -3.78 -0.04
C VAL A 175 18.38 -5.23 -0.31
N PRO A 176 18.73 -6.23 0.52
CA PRO A 176 18.27 -7.61 0.33
C PRO A 176 16.74 -7.75 0.21
N ILE A 177 15.95 -6.95 0.96
CA ILE A 177 14.48 -7.00 0.87
C ILE A 177 14.00 -6.58 -0.52
N THR A 178 14.60 -5.54 -1.10
CA THR A 178 14.26 -5.05 -2.44
C THR A 178 14.68 -6.06 -3.51
N ILE A 179 15.87 -6.66 -3.39
CA ILE A 179 16.33 -7.70 -4.31
C ILE A 179 15.40 -8.91 -4.25
N GLY A 180 15.03 -9.37 -3.06
CA GLY A 180 14.08 -10.46 -2.86
C GLY A 180 12.75 -10.18 -3.54
N MET A 181 12.22 -8.97 -3.35
CA MET A 181 10.96 -8.53 -3.95
C MET A 181 11.03 -8.49 -5.49
N LEU A 182 12.11 -7.96 -6.06
CA LEU A 182 12.29 -7.90 -7.51
C LEU A 182 12.42 -9.29 -8.14
N VAL A 183 13.31 -10.12 -7.59
CA VAL A 183 13.56 -11.47 -8.10
C VAL A 183 12.28 -12.30 -8.08
N SER A 184 11.56 -12.29 -6.95
CA SER A 184 10.34 -13.08 -6.80
C SER A 184 9.18 -12.53 -7.64
N SER A 185 9.08 -11.22 -7.82
CA SER A 185 8.07 -10.59 -8.70
C SER A 185 8.28 -10.96 -10.16
N ILE A 186 9.54 -10.95 -10.63
CA ILE A 186 9.87 -11.39 -12.00
C ILE A 186 9.57 -12.89 -12.16
N LEU A 187 9.99 -13.69 -11.18
CA LEU A 187 9.79 -15.14 -11.21
C LEU A 187 8.31 -15.49 -11.23
N SER A 188 7.50 -14.89 -10.35
CA SER A 188 6.06 -15.12 -10.31
C SER A 188 5.38 -14.67 -11.61
N GLY A 189 5.77 -13.53 -12.17
CA GLY A 189 5.25 -13.07 -13.47
C GLY A 189 5.53 -14.05 -14.61
N VAL A 190 6.76 -14.58 -14.71
CA VAL A 190 7.13 -15.59 -15.71
C VAL A 190 6.39 -16.91 -15.48
N LEU A 191 6.28 -17.36 -14.25
CA LEU A 191 5.59 -18.61 -13.93
C LEU A 191 4.09 -18.52 -14.19
N VAL A 192 3.45 -17.41 -13.84
CA VAL A 192 2.02 -17.16 -14.12
C VAL A 192 1.77 -17.15 -15.64
N SER A 193 2.64 -16.49 -16.42
CA SER A 193 2.48 -16.45 -17.88
C SER A 193 2.60 -17.83 -18.56
N ARG A 194 3.23 -18.82 -17.90
CA ARG A 194 3.37 -20.19 -18.40
C ARG A 194 2.32 -21.15 -17.88
N THR A 195 1.79 -20.91 -16.69
CA THR A 195 0.90 -21.87 -15.98
C THR A 195 -0.54 -21.42 -15.90
N ASP A 196 -0.83 -20.14 -16.19
CA ASP A 196 -2.11 -19.45 -15.98
C ASP A 196 -2.68 -19.55 -14.55
N ARG A 197 -1.89 -20.08 -13.61
CA ARG A 197 -2.26 -20.26 -12.20
C ARG A 197 -1.64 -19.15 -11.37
N TYR A 198 -2.38 -18.09 -11.08
CA TYR A 198 -1.87 -16.98 -10.28
C TYR A 198 -2.18 -17.08 -8.78
N LYS A 199 -3.25 -17.78 -8.37
CA LYS A 199 -3.74 -17.83 -6.98
C LYS A 199 -2.73 -18.39 -5.97
N ILE A 200 -1.85 -19.28 -6.40
CA ILE A 200 -0.84 -19.89 -5.54
C ILE A 200 0.11 -18.85 -4.94
N TYR A 201 0.41 -17.77 -5.67
CA TYR A 201 1.39 -16.75 -5.24
C TYR A 201 0.87 -15.83 -4.14
N PRO A 202 -0.37 -15.27 -4.22
CA PRO A 202 -0.98 -14.54 -3.10
C PRO A 202 -1.20 -15.39 -1.84
N VAL A 203 -1.29 -16.71 -1.97
CA VAL A 203 -1.39 -17.62 -0.83
C VAL A 203 -0.01 -17.98 -0.27
N ALA A 204 0.93 -18.38 -1.12
CA ALA A 204 2.27 -18.80 -0.69
C ALA A 204 3.15 -17.62 -0.24
N GLY A 205 3.04 -16.46 -0.91
CA GLY A 205 3.87 -15.30 -0.63
C GLY A 205 3.79 -14.82 0.82
N PRO A 206 2.59 -14.58 1.38
CA PRO A 206 2.45 -14.20 2.78
C PRO A 206 2.97 -15.28 3.75
N LEU A 207 2.88 -16.58 3.42
CA LEU A 207 3.47 -17.64 4.26
C LEU A 207 5.00 -17.57 4.26
N VAL A 208 5.62 -17.26 3.12
CA VAL A 208 7.07 -17.00 3.04
C VAL A 208 7.43 -15.79 3.90
N ALA A 209 6.64 -14.70 3.83
CA ALA A 209 6.83 -13.52 4.67
C ALA A 209 6.64 -13.84 6.16
N ALA A 210 5.67 -14.70 6.51
CA ALA A 210 5.49 -15.19 7.89
C ALA A 210 6.72 -15.96 8.39
N GLY A 211 7.31 -16.82 7.55
CA GLY A 211 8.57 -17.51 7.85
C GLY A 211 9.74 -16.55 8.07
N ALA A 212 9.83 -15.50 7.25
CA ALA A 212 10.83 -14.44 7.42
C ALA A 212 10.61 -13.66 8.72
N ALA A 213 9.37 -13.29 9.06
CA ALA A 213 9.02 -12.63 10.31
C ALA A 213 9.34 -13.52 11.53
N PHE A 214 9.06 -14.82 11.43
CA PHE A 214 9.48 -15.79 12.46
C PHE A 214 11.00 -15.79 12.61
N TRP A 215 11.76 -15.82 11.54
CA TRP A 215 13.22 -15.76 11.61
C TRP A 215 13.71 -14.47 12.25
N LEU A 216 13.18 -13.30 11.83
CA LEU A 216 13.49 -12.00 12.42
C LEU A 216 13.16 -11.94 13.91
N SER A 217 12.06 -12.56 14.36
CA SER A 217 11.68 -12.60 15.78
C SER A 217 12.61 -13.46 16.65
N ARG A 218 13.44 -14.32 16.04
CA ARG A 218 14.42 -15.18 16.70
C ARG A 218 15.84 -14.63 16.69
N LEU A 219 16.04 -13.42 16.15
CA LEU A 219 17.34 -12.77 16.22
C LEU A 219 17.67 -12.39 17.67
N SER A 220 18.95 -12.16 17.90
CA SER A 220 19.49 -11.66 19.16
C SER A 220 20.43 -10.50 18.89
N THR A 221 20.88 -9.80 19.93
CA THR A 221 21.85 -8.70 19.81
C THR A 221 23.21 -9.15 19.25
N THR A 222 23.48 -10.46 19.26
CA THR A 222 24.73 -11.06 18.76
C THR A 222 24.56 -11.83 17.45
N SER A 223 23.38 -11.78 16.84
CA SER A 223 23.11 -12.51 15.58
C SER A 223 23.99 -11.97 14.44
N PRO A 224 24.61 -12.86 13.64
CA PRO A 224 25.45 -12.41 12.53
C PRO A 224 24.62 -11.73 11.44
N VAL A 225 25.16 -10.69 10.82
CA VAL A 225 24.49 -9.82 9.84
C VAL A 225 23.87 -10.57 8.66
N TRP A 226 24.52 -11.68 8.24
CA TRP A 226 23.98 -12.49 7.12
C TRP A 226 22.60 -13.07 7.43
N GLN A 227 22.29 -13.37 8.71
CA GLN A 227 20.95 -13.86 9.10
C GLN A 227 19.90 -12.76 8.91
N ILE A 228 20.24 -11.52 9.26
CA ILE A 228 19.36 -10.36 9.05
C ILE A 228 19.11 -10.17 7.56
N SER A 229 20.20 -10.18 6.75
CA SER A 229 20.12 -10.05 5.30
C SER A 229 19.31 -11.17 4.63
N ALA A 230 19.48 -12.41 5.09
CA ALA A 230 18.75 -13.56 4.57
C ALA A 230 17.25 -13.50 4.94
N ALA A 231 16.94 -13.12 6.18
CA ALA A 231 15.56 -12.99 6.64
C ALA A 231 14.83 -11.82 5.91
N THR A 232 15.51 -10.68 5.72
CA THR A 232 14.95 -9.54 4.96
C THR A 232 14.79 -9.87 3.49
N PHE A 233 15.73 -10.58 2.86
CA PHE A 233 15.58 -11.10 1.51
C PHE A 233 14.35 -11.99 1.39
N LEU A 234 14.16 -12.94 2.33
CA LEU A 234 13.01 -13.83 2.34
C LEU A 234 11.68 -13.07 2.54
N MET A 235 11.69 -12.02 3.39
CA MET A 235 10.54 -11.13 3.56
C MET A 235 10.18 -10.46 2.24
N GLY A 236 11.16 -9.85 1.57
CA GLY A 236 10.97 -9.22 0.27
C GLY A 236 10.50 -10.22 -0.79
N ALA A 237 11.09 -11.43 -0.81
CA ALA A 237 10.68 -12.48 -1.73
C ALA A 237 9.23 -12.89 -1.51
N GLY A 238 8.78 -13.04 -0.27
CA GLY A 238 7.40 -13.35 0.06
C GLY A 238 6.43 -12.30 -0.48
N ILE A 239 6.69 -11.02 -0.24
CA ILE A 239 5.85 -9.90 -0.71
C ILE A 239 5.88 -9.80 -2.24
N GLY A 240 7.07 -9.89 -2.85
CA GLY A 240 7.26 -9.76 -4.30
C GLY A 240 6.52 -10.81 -5.11
N LEU A 241 6.31 -12.03 -4.57
CA LEU A 241 5.57 -13.08 -5.25
C LEU A 241 4.16 -12.65 -5.70
N PHE A 242 3.50 -11.79 -4.95
CA PHE A 242 2.10 -11.45 -5.21
C PHE A 242 1.83 -9.96 -5.43
N PHE A 243 2.73 -9.08 -4.99
CA PHE A 243 2.50 -7.64 -4.99
C PHE A 243 2.03 -7.09 -6.34
N GLN A 244 2.78 -7.38 -7.41
CA GLN A 244 2.41 -6.94 -8.76
C GLN A 244 1.24 -7.73 -9.35
N LEU A 245 1.10 -9.00 -8.95
CA LEU A 245 0.01 -9.84 -9.40
C LEU A 245 -1.35 -9.35 -8.92
N LEU A 246 -1.47 -8.87 -7.69
CA LEU A 246 -2.74 -8.33 -7.17
C LEU A 246 -3.27 -7.18 -8.03
N VAL A 247 -2.39 -6.27 -8.47
CA VAL A 247 -2.78 -5.17 -9.37
C VAL A 247 -3.27 -5.73 -10.71
N THR A 248 -2.55 -6.70 -11.27
CA THR A 248 -2.93 -7.33 -12.55
C THR A 248 -4.26 -8.08 -12.43
N VAL A 249 -4.49 -8.80 -11.34
CA VAL A 249 -5.73 -9.55 -11.07
C VAL A 249 -6.93 -8.61 -10.94
N VAL A 250 -6.77 -7.49 -10.23
CA VAL A 250 -7.82 -6.47 -10.11
C VAL A 250 -8.14 -5.86 -11.48
N GLN A 251 -7.12 -5.53 -12.27
CA GLN A 251 -7.29 -4.99 -13.63
C GLN A 251 -7.97 -5.98 -14.58
N ASN A 252 -7.67 -7.28 -14.44
CA ASN A 252 -8.24 -8.31 -15.30
C ASN A 252 -9.70 -8.66 -14.97
N ALA A 253 -10.12 -8.41 -13.73
CA ALA A 253 -11.47 -8.77 -13.26
C ALA A 253 -12.53 -7.68 -13.53
N LEU A 254 -12.13 -6.52 -14.05
CA LEU A 254 -13.01 -5.35 -14.17
C LEU A 254 -13.03 -4.81 -15.60
N PRO A 255 -14.16 -4.20 -16.03
CA PRO A 255 -14.28 -3.58 -17.34
C PRO A 255 -13.21 -2.51 -17.57
N ALA A 256 -12.78 -2.33 -18.83
CA ALA A 256 -11.72 -1.42 -19.23
C ALA A 256 -11.93 0.03 -18.73
N LYS A 257 -13.18 0.52 -18.74
CA LYS A 257 -13.56 1.84 -18.25
C LYS A 257 -13.27 2.10 -16.76
N HIS A 258 -13.13 1.05 -15.96
CA HIS A 258 -12.92 1.12 -14.50
C HIS A 258 -11.48 0.77 -14.06
N LEU A 259 -10.57 0.49 -15.00
CA LEU A 259 -9.20 0.06 -14.68
C LEU A 259 -8.42 1.09 -13.85
N GLY A 260 -8.52 2.37 -14.23
CA GLY A 260 -7.88 3.46 -13.49
C GLY A 260 -8.41 3.56 -12.07
N THR A 261 -9.71 3.62 -11.91
CA THR A 261 -10.42 3.70 -10.64
C THR A 261 -10.11 2.52 -9.72
N ALA A 262 -10.16 1.30 -10.24
CA ALA A 262 -9.87 0.10 -9.47
C ALA A 262 -8.41 0.04 -9.00
N THR A 263 -7.48 0.44 -9.87
CA THR A 263 -6.05 0.49 -9.50
C THR A 263 -5.78 1.55 -8.44
N SER A 264 -6.36 2.74 -8.60
CA SER A 264 -6.23 3.83 -7.62
C SER A 264 -6.86 3.47 -6.28
N GLY A 265 -8.06 2.87 -6.29
CA GLY A 265 -8.74 2.40 -5.08
C GLY A 265 -7.93 1.32 -4.35
N ASN A 266 -7.39 0.33 -5.08
CA ASN A 266 -6.53 -0.70 -4.49
C ASN A 266 -5.27 -0.08 -3.86
N ASN A 267 -4.62 0.88 -4.54
CA ASN A 267 -3.47 1.60 -4.00
C ASN A 267 -3.83 2.41 -2.76
N PHE A 268 -4.95 3.13 -2.77
CA PHE A 268 -5.41 3.91 -1.61
C PHE A 268 -5.57 3.04 -0.36
N PHE A 269 -6.30 1.94 -0.45
CA PHE A 269 -6.49 1.04 0.70
C PHE A 269 -5.18 0.39 1.14
N ARG A 270 -4.28 0.11 0.23
CA ARG A 270 -2.95 -0.38 0.56
C ARG A 270 -2.15 0.65 1.38
N GLU A 271 -2.18 1.93 1.00
CA GLU A 271 -1.53 3.01 1.76
C GLU A 271 -2.19 3.25 3.12
N VAL A 272 -3.51 3.07 3.22
CA VAL A 272 -4.20 3.02 4.52
C VAL A 272 -3.66 1.87 5.38
N GLY A 273 -3.45 0.69 4.79
CA GLY A 273 -2.82 -0.45 5.46
C GLY A 273 -1.40 -0.17 5.95
N VAL A 274 -0.58 0.47 5.11
CA VAL A 274 0.77 0.94 5.48
C VAL A 274 0.70 1.89 6.68
N SER A 275 -0.19 2.87 6.64
CA SER A 275 -0.34 3.86 7.72
C SER A 275 -0.82 3.24 9.02
N LEU A 276 -1.80 2.33 8.96
CA LEU A 276 -2.28 1.58 10.12
C LEU A 276 -1.20 0.67 10.71
N GLY A 277 -0.48 -0.05 9.85
CA GLY A 277 0.63 -0.89 10.27
C GLY A 277 1.72 -0.09 10.96
N ALA A 278 2.16 1.02 10.37
CA ALA A 278 3.15 1.92 10.95
C ALA A 278 2.72 2.45 12.32
N SER A 279 1.45 2.87 12.45
CA SER A 279 0.90 3.41 13.70
C SER A 279 0.81 2.37 14.81
N LEU A 280 0.25 1.20 14.52
CA LEU A 280 0.10 0.12 15.51
C LEU A 280 1.45 -0.43 15.96
N ILE A 281 2.36 -0.65 15.02
CA ILE A 281 3.72 -1.12 15.30
C ILE A 281 4.49 -0.06 16.08
N GLY A 282 4.34 1.22 15.72
CA GLY A 282 4.94 2.35 16.41
C GLY A 282 4.50 2.47 17.86
N ALA A 283 3.20 2.36 18.10
CA ALA A 283 2.65 2.38 19.46
C ALA A 283 3.16 1.21 20.30
N ALA A 284 3.14 -0.01 19.74
CA ALA A 284 3.66 -1.21 20.42
C ALA A 284 5.16 -1.10 20.72
N PHE A 285 5.94 -0.60 19.77
CA PHE A 285 7.38 -0.37 19.94
C PHE A 285 7.67 0.66 21.01
N SER A 286 7.04 1.83 20.96
CA SER A 286 7.23 2.92 21.92
C SER A 286 6.89 2.49 23.35
N SER A 287 5.75 1.83 23.52
CA SER A 287 5.32 1.29 24.83
C SER A 287 6.28 0.22 25.34
N GLY A 288 6.65 -0.75 24.49
CA GLY A 288 7.60 -1.80 24.84
C GLY A 288 8.99 -1.25 25.20
N LEU A 289 9.49 -0.29 24.42
CA LEU A 289 10.78 0.34 24.66
C LEU A 289 10.82 1.07 26.00
N THR A 290 9.78 1.87 26.30
CA THR A 290 9.68 2.61 27.57
C THR A 290 9.65 1.68 28.77
N SER A 291 8.88 0.59 28.70
CA SER A 291 8.82 -0.43 29.77
C SER A 291 10.17 -1.11 29.96
N ASN A 292 10.77 -1.62 28.87
CA ASN A 292 12.04 -2.36 28.93
C ASN A 292 13.20 -1.47 29.41
N LEU A 293 13.25 -0.21 28.98
CA LEU A 293 14.24 0.76 29.46
C LEU A 293 14.08 1.01 30.96
N THR A 294 12.86 1.24 31.42
CA THR A 294 12.58 1.48 32.85
C THR A 294 13.02 0.28 33.69
N ASP A 295 12.70 -0.94 33.27
CA ASP A 295 13.02 -2.15 33.98
C ASP A 295 14.55 -2.43 34.03
N ARG A 296 15.24 -2.31 32.89
CA ARG A 296 16.67 -2.54 32.77
C ARG A 296 17.51 -1.46 33.48
N ILE A 297 17.14 -0.19 33.29
CA ILE A 297 17.79 0.92 34.01
C ILE A 297 17.56 0.80 35.53
N GLY A 298 16.32 0.44 35.93
CA GLY A 298 16.00 0.20 37.35
C GLY A 298 16.75 -1.00 37.93
N ALA A 299 17.00 -2.04 37.15
CA ALA A 299 17.83 -3.18 37.57
C ALA A 299 19.32 -2.78 37.72
N LEU A 300 19.86 -2.02 36.77
CA LEU A 300 21.20 -1.46 36.83
C LEU A 300 21.38 -0.54 38.04
N ALA A 301 20.45 0.34 38.32
CA ALA A 301 20.50 1.24 39.47
C ALA A 301 20.53 0.50 40.82
N ARG A 302 19.97 -0.71 40.89
CA ARG A 302 19.97 -1.55 42.08
C ARG A 302 21.25 -2.38 42.26
N SER A 303 21.95 -2.68 41.17
CA SER A 303 23.11 -3.58 41.16
C SER A 303 24.45 -2.88 40.91
N ALA A 304 24.45 -1.57 40.61
CA ALA A 304 25.60 -0.90 40.04
C ALA A 304 26.59 -0.35 41.07
N ASP A 305 27.86 -0.34 40.66
CA ASP A 305 28.97 0.38 41.23
C ASP A 305 28.65 1.90 41.30
N PRO A 306 29.10 2.63 42.32
CA PRO A 306 28.89 4.09 42.46
C PRO A 306 29.26 4.90 41.24
N ALA A 307 30.19 4.43 40.40
CA ALA A 307 30.53 5.09 39.13
C ALA A 307 29.38 5.09 38.12
N VAL A 308 28.65 3.98 37.98
CA VAL A 308 27.50 3.86 37.06
C VAL A 308 26.29 4.69 37.54
N LEU A 309 26.16 4.85 38.88
CA LEU A 309 25.11 5.64 39.50
C LEU A 309 25.25 7.14 39.17
N GLY A 310 26.50 7.65 39.09
CA GLY A 310 26.77 9.05 38.69
C GLY A 310 26.39 9.34 37.26
N GLU A 311 26.59 8.39 36.38
CA GLU A 311 26.22 8.51 34.95
C GLU A 311 24.71 8.31 34.73
N LEU A 312 24.08 7.39 35.46
CA LEU A 312 22.62 7.22 35.48
C LEU A 312 21.86 8.50 35.90
N ALA A 313 22.46 9.28 36.81
CA ALA A 313 21.85 10.53 37.27
C ALA A 313 21.74 11.57 36.12
N GLN A 314 22.66 11.56 35.16
CA GLN A 314 22.61 12.42 33.98
C GLN A 314 21.55 11.99 32.96
N PHE A 315 21.17 10.69 32.97
CA PHE A 315 20.15 10.13 32.08
C PHE A 315 18.74 10.06 32.68
N LYS A 316 18.58 10.34 33.96
CA LYS A 316 17.32 10.20 34.68
C LYS A 316 16.21 11.12 34.16
N ASP A 317 16.60 12.25 33.55
CA ASP A 317 15.72 13.25 32.94
C ASP A 317 15.74 13.20 31.40
N ALA A 318 16.47 12.25 30.79
CA ALA A 318 16.51 12.10 29.35
C ALA A 318 15.25 11.40 28.88
N ASP A 319 14.42 12.14 28.16
CA ASP A 319 13.26 11.58 27.45
C ASP A 319 13.73 10.48 26.47
N THR A 320 13.03 9.35 26.43
CA THR A 320 13.32 8.24 25.49
C THR A 320 13.39 8.69 24.05
N SER A 321 12.71 9.79 23.71
CA SER A 321 12.76 10.45 22.38
C SER A 321 14.09 11.14 22.09
N SER A 322 14.93 11.41 23.09
CA SER A 322 16.24 12.06 22.95
C SER A 322 17.39 11.07 22.67
N LEU A 323 17.14 9.76 22.79
CA LEU A 323 18.14 8.71 22.51
C LEU A 323 18.45 8.64 21.00
N THR A 324 19.58 9.19 20.62
CA THR A 324 20.11 9.09 19.25
C THR A 324 21.15 7.96 19.16
N PRO A 325 21.33 7.33 17.99
CA PRO A 325 22.36 6.29 17.81
C PRO A 325 23.76 6.77 18.20
N THR A 326 24.07 8.02 17.89
CA THR A 326 25.37 8.63 18.26
C THR A 326 25.57 8.71 19.78
N LEU A 327 24.51 9.05 20.51
CA LEU A 327 24.55 9.12 21.98
C LEU A 327 24.68 7.72 22.58
N VAL A 328 23.89 6.76 22.10
CA VAL A 328 23.89 5.38 22.58
C VAL A 328 25.25 4.74 22.40
N ASN A 329 25.91 4.95 21.25
CA ASN A 329 27.25 4.42 20.96
C ASN A 329 28.39 5.04 21.78
N GLN A 330 28.13 6.14 22.51
CA GLN A 330 29.08 6.79 23.41
C GLN A 330 28.84 6.41 24.88
N LEU A 331 27.81 5.61 25.17
CA LEU A 331 27.51 5.19 26.53
C LEU A 331 28.55 4.15 27.00
N PRO A 332 28.82 4.08 28.31
CA PRO A 332 29.56 2.98 28.91
C PRO A 332 28.92 1.63 28.63
N ASP A 333 29.70 0.58 28.52
CA ASP A 333 29.29 -0.78 28.11
C ASP A 333 27.99 -1.24 28.81
N ALA A 334 27.89 -1.07 30.11
CA ALA A 334 26.73 -1.49 30.91
C ALA A 334 25.45 -0.77 30.54
N LEU A 335 25.51 0.55 30.23
CA LEU A 335 24.38 1.36 29.81
C LEU A 335 24.04 1.09 28.33
N HIS A 336 25.08 0.96 27.51
CA HIS A 336 24.90 0.59 26.09
C HIS A 336 24.16 -0.75 25.98
N ASP A 337 24.59 -1.78 26.69
CA ASP A 337 23.95 -3.11 26.69
C ASP A 337 22.51 -3.07 27.22
N ALA A 338 22.23 -2.23 28.22
CA ALA A 338 20.88 -2.05 28.74
C ALA A 338 19.95 -1.38 27.66
N VAL A 339 20.43 -0.34 26.98
CA VAL A 339 19.68 0.35 25.93
C VAL A 339 19.51 -0.56 24.72
N ALA A 340 20.60 -1.13 24.18
CA ALA A 340 20.56 -2.05 23.05
C ALA A 340 19.65 -3.26 23.29
N GLY A 341 19.76 -3.85 24.50
CA GLY A 341 18.87 -4.92 24.90
C GLY A 341 17.40 -4.49 24.99
N SER A 342 17.10 -3.27 25.46
CA SER A 342 15.75 -2.74 25.53
C SER A 342 15.14 -2.54 24.13
N TYR A 343 15.94 -2.07 23.16
CA TYR A 343 15.53 -1.98 21.77
C TYR A 343 15.26 -3.35 21.15
N ALA A 344 16.12 -4.35 21.44
CA ALA A 344 15.92 -5.71 20.97
C ALA A 344 14.65 -6.34 21.56
N ASP A 345 14.45 -6.23 22.88
CA ASP A 345 13.29 -6.79 23.57
C ASP A 345 11.98 -6.08 23.20
N ALA A 346 12.02 -4.83 22.76
CA ALA A 346 10.87 -4.12 22.27
C ALA A 346 10.52 -4.48 20.81
N LEU A 347 11.53 -4.70 19.95
CA LEU A 347 11.33 -4.85 18.52
C LEU A 347 11.15 -6.31 18.08
N LEU A 348 11.94 -7.24 18.60
CA LEU A 348 11.90 -8.63 18.15
C LEU A 348 10.53 -9.30 18.36
N PRO A 349 9.79 -9.09 19.48
CA PRO A 349 8.43 -9.58 19.63
C PRO A 349 7.46 -9.04 18.59
N ILE A 350 7.66 -7.80 18.12
CA ILE A 350 6.80 -7.18 17.10
C ILE A 350 6.89 -7.95 15.78
N PHE A 351 8.10 -8.40 15.40
CA PHE A 351 8.23 -9.30 14.24
C PHE A 351 7.47 -10.61 14.45
N GLY A 352 7.41 -11.12 15.68
CA GLY A 352 6.58 -12.27 16.04
C GLY A 352 5.09 -12.01 15.85
N TRP A 353 4.58 -10.81 16.15
CA TRP A 353 3.17 -10.43 15.93
C TRP A 353 2.81 -10.28 14.46
N MET A 354 3.77 -10.07 13.59
CA MET A 354 3.54 -10.06 12.15
C MET A 354 3.24 -11.47 11.59
N ILE A 355 3.65 -12.54 12.28
CA ILE A 355 3.41 -13.92 11.83
C ILE A 355 1.90 -14.19 11.65
N PRO A 356 1.04 -14.02 12.69
CA PRO A 356 -0.39 -14.22 12.54
C PRO A 356 -1.01 -13.27 11.50
N LEU A 357 -0.48 -12.06 11.33
CA LEU A 357 -0.94 -11.11 10.32
C LEU A 357 -0.69 -11.65 8.89
N PHE A 358 0.51 -12.15 8.60
CA PHE A 358 0.81 -12.74 7.30
C PHE A 358 0.08 -14.06 7.07
N VAL A 359 -0.10 -14.87 8.10
CA VAL A 359 -0.94 -16.08 8.00
C VAL A 359 -2.39 -15.70 7.70
N ALA A 360 -2.96 -14.70 8.38
CA ALA A 360 -4.30 -14.19 8.09
C ALA A 360 -4.38 -13.64 6.64
N THR A 361 -3.34 -12.96 6.17
CA THR A 361 -3.25 -12.50 4.77
C THR A 361 -3.32 -13.67 3.79
N SER A 362 -2.62 -14.76 4.09
CA SER A 362 -2.66 -15.99 3.28
C SER A 362 -4.07 -16.63 3.29
N VAL A 363 -4.71 -16.70 4.47
CA VAL A 363 -6.08 -17.20 4.59
C VAL A 363 -7.06 -16.35 3.78
N VAL A 364 -6.95 -15.02 3.85
CA VAL A 364 -7.77 -14.11 3.01
C VAL A 364 -7.51 -14.37 1.53
N ALA A 365 -6.26 -14.59 1.12
CA ALA A 365 -5.91 -14.87 -0.26
C ALA A 365 -6.53 -16.18 -0.81
N LEU A 366 -6.86 -17.15 0.04
CA LEU A 366 -7.60 -18.36 -0.37
C LEU A 366 -8.97 -18.05 -0.97
N PHE A 367 -9.58 -16.94 -0.55
CA PHE A 367 -10.88 -16.50 -1.07
C PHE A 367 -10.80 -15.78 -2.41
N LEU A 368 -9.60 -15.57 -2.96
CA LEU A 368 -9.39 -14.95 -4.27
C LEU A 368 -9.99 -15.85 -5.37
N PRO A 369 -10.91 -15.35 -6.20
CA PRO A 369 -11.44 -16.11 -7.33
C PRO A 369 -10.34 -16.36 -8.35
N GLU A 370 -10.33 -17.53 -8.98
CA GLU A 370 -9.49 -17.79 -10.15
C GLU A 370 -10.24 -17.38 -11.41
N VAL A 371 -9.82 -16.28 -12.02
CA VAL A 371 -10.33 -15.80 -13.31
C VAL A 371 -9.18 -15.95 -14.31
N PRO A 372 -9.36 -16.59 -15.46
CA PRO A 372 -8.30 -16.69 -16.48
C PRO A 372 -7.76 -15.29 -16.79
N LEU A 373 -6.44 -15.14 -16.77
CA LEU A 373 -5.81 -13.86 -17.09
C LEU A 373 -5.96 -13.58 -18.58
N SER A 374 -6.58 -12.47 -18.93
CA SER A 374 -6.68 -12.02 -20.31
C SER A 374 -5.28 -11.74 -20.87
N GLN A 375 -4.95 -12.38 -21.99
CA GLN A 375 -3.71 -12.10 -22.73
C GLN A 375 -3.79 -10.76 -23.48
N LYS A 376 -4.99 -10.16 -23.57
CA LYS A 376 -5.22 -8.88 -24.24
C LYS A 376 -4.73 -7.73 -23.36
N THR A 377 -4.07 -6.75 -23.94
CA THR A 377 -3.67 -5.55 -23.24
C THR A 377 -4.89 -4.68 -22.91
N ALA A 378 -4.80 -3.83 -21.88
CA ALA A 378 -5.87 -2.89 -21.53
C ALA A 378 -6.30 -2.02 -22.73
N MET A 379 -5.37 -1.63 -23.62
CA MET A 379 -5.70 -0.88 -24.83
C MET A 379 -6.41 -1.73 -25.88
N GLU A 380 -6.10 -3.01 -26.00
CA GLU A 380 -6.81 -3.94 -26.88
C GLU A 380 -8.23 -4.21 -26.37
N GLN A 381 -8.40 -4.30 -25.04
CA GLN A 381 -9.73 -4.41 -24.42
C GLN A 381 -10.58 -3.16 -24.61
N VAL A 382 -9.98 -1.96 -24.51
CA VAL A 382 -10.67 -0.69 -24.81
C VAL A 382 -11.03 -0.61 -26.27
N ALA A 383 -10.09 -0.89 -27.17
CA ALA A 383 -10.35 -0.84 -28.62
C ALA A 383 -11.41 -1.86 -29.07
N GLU A 384 -11.45 -3.02 -28.44
CA GLU A 384 -12.46 -4.06 -28.72
C GLU A 384 -13.83 -3.64 -28.18
N ALA A 385 -13.89 -3.05 -26.96
CA ALA A 385 -15.12 -2.53 -26.39
C ALA A 385 -15.67 -1.34 -27.19
N GLU A 386 -14.80 -0.48 -27.73
CA GLU A 386 -15.18 0.61 -28.63
C GLU A 386 -15.70 0.06 -29.97
N ALA A 387 -15.02 -0.92 -30.54
CA ALA A 387 -15.46 -1.58 -31.78
C ALA A 387 -16.79 -2.35 -31.61
N GLU A 388 -17.00 -3.03 -30.47
CA GLU A 388 -18.27 -3.67 -30.15
C GLU A 388 -19.40 -2.65 -29.95
N ALA A 389 -19.11 -1.50 -29.33
CA ALA A 389 -20.06 -0.42 -29.16
C ALA A 389 -20.44 0.23 -30.50
N GLU A 390 -19.50 0.38 -31.43
CA GLU A 390 -19.76 0.86 -32.80
C GLU A 390 -20.57 -0.17 -33.62
N LEU A 391 -20.30 -1.46 -33.46
CA LEU A 391 -21.04 -2.53 -34.16
C LEU A 391 -22.45 -2.73 -33.59
N SER A 392 -22.65 -2.49 -32.30
CA SER A 392 -23.95 -2.57 -31.65
C SER A 392 -24.83 -1.34 -31.88
N GLY A 393 -24.44 -0.37 -32.71
CA GLY A 393 -25.11 0.83 -33.16
C GLY A 393 -26.33 1.29 -32.34
N PRO A 394 -26.70 2.54 -32.26
CA PRO A 394 -27.86 2.92 -31.49
C PRO A 394 -29.05 2.09 -32.02
N THR A 395 -29.60 1.24 -31.18
CA THR A 395 -30.94 0.68 -31.42
C THR A 395 -31.84 1.88 -31.70
N SER A 396 -32.16 2.05 -32.94
CA SER A 396 -33.15 3.07 -33.34
C SER A 396 -34.32 2.93 -32.38
N PRO A 397 -34.81 4.01 -31.79
CA PRO A 397 -36.05 3.97 -31.04
C PRO A 397 -37.07 3.27 -31.93
N GLN A 398 -37.62 2.14 -31.50
CA GLN A 398 -38.81 1.58 -32.15
C GLN A 398 -39.79 2.72 -32.14
N GLU A 399 -40.11 3.25 -33.37
CA GLU A 399 -41.27 4.07 -33.58
C GLU A 399 -42.44 3.31 -32.97
N PRO A 400 -43.23 3.93 -32.10
CA PRO A 400 -44.43 3.30 -31.59
C PRO A 400 -45.32 3.01 -32.82
N ASP A 401 -45.65 1.73 -32.97
CA ASP A 401 -46.55 1.15 -33.95
C ASP A 401 -47.73 2.11 -34.18
N SER A 402 -47.64 2.97 -35.22
CA SER A 402 -48.70 3.84 -35.61
C SER A 402 -49.77 2.98 -36.25
N ALA A 403 -50.84 2.75 -35.48
CA ALA A 403 -52.06 2.10 -35.82
C ALA A 403 -52.56 2.45 -37.27
N PRO A 404 -53.36 1.55 -37.87
CA PRO A 404 -53.73 1.60 -39.29
C PRO A 404 -54.78 2.65 -39.56
N GLN A 405 -54.39 3.90 -39.80
CA GLN A 405 -55.29 4.99 -40.24
C GLN A 405 -55.07 5.46 -41.68
N GLN A 406 -54.12 4.91 -42.41
CA GLN A 406 -53.90 5.32 -43.82
C GLN A 406 -54.55 4.43 -44.87
N GLN A 407 -55.31 3.39 -44.54
CA GLN A 407 -56.09 2.63 -45.51
C GLN A 407 -57.50 3.17 -45.79
N ALA A 408 -58.05 4.07 -44.97
CA ALA A 408 -59.41 4.63 -45.18
C ALA A 408 -59.41 5.84 -46.08
N GLU A 409 -58.28 6.50 -46.37
CA GLU A 409 -58.24 7.69 -47.27
C GLU A 409 -57.89 7.38 -48.73
N ARG A 410 -57.57 6.17 -49.09
CA ARG A 410 -57.33 5.80 -50.50
C ARG A 410 -58.54 5.23 -51.24
N GLU A 411 -59.66 4.96 -50.59
CA GLU A 411 -60.89 4.44 -51.19
C GLU A 411 -61.95 5.55 -51.51
N SER A 412 -61.69 6.82 -51.17
CA SER A 412 -62.68 7.90 -51.39
C SER A 412 -62.33 8.90 -52.48
N THR A 413 -61.32 8.66 -53.30
CA THR A 413 -60.98 9.59 -54.44
C THR A 413 -60.80 8.81 -55.73
N GLU A 414 -61.88 8.22 -56.22
CA GLU A 414 -62.02 7.88 -57.60
C GLU A 414 -63.19 8.67 -58.14
N PRO A 415 -62.99 9.78 -58.85
CA PRO A 415 -64.08 10.47 -59.53
C PRO A 415 -64.32 9.81 -60.88
N ALA A 416 -65.56 9.43 -61.12
CA ALA A 416 -66.14 9.13 -62.40
C ALA A 416 -65.83 10.25 -63.46
N MET A 417 -65.16 9.85 -64.50
CA MET A 417 -65.09 10.59 -65.74
C MET A 417 -65.16 9.60 -66.90
N ALA A 418 -66.35 9.29 -67.29
CA ALA A 418 -66.69 8.86 -68.67
C ALA A 418 -68.07 9.37 -68.99
N ALA A 419 -68.16 10.19 -69.96
CA ALA A 419 -69.23 10.54 -70.88
C ALA A 419 -69.27 12.04 -71.14
N ASP A 420 -68.83 12.42 -72.29
CA ASP A 420 -69.53 13.00 -73.41
C ASP A 420 -68.51 13.49 -74.46
N ALA A 421 -68.51 12.84 -75.53
CA ALA A 421 -69.10 13.11 -76.86
C ALA A 421 -68.36 14.17 -77.66
N GLU A 422 -68.16 13.77 -78.88
CA GLU A 422 -67.89 14.43 -80.15
C GLU A 422 -66.46 14.92 -80.42
#